data_c9e93e55f3c9c7ee877d363dc1929d2f
#
_entry.id   c9e93e55f3c9c7ee877d363dc1929d2f
#
_cell.length_a   1.000
_cell.length_b   1.000
_cell.length_c   1.000
_cell.angle_alpha   90.00
_cell.angle_beta   90.00
_cell.angle_gamma   90.00
#
_symmetry.space_group_name_H-M   'P 1'
#
loop_
_entity.id
_entity.type
_entity.pdbx_description
1 polymer ?
#
loop_
_entity_poly.entity_id
_entity_poly.type
_entity_poly.pdbx_seq_one_letter_code
_entity_poly.pdbx_strand_id
1 'polypeptide(L)'
;MATTPFTLYEYPDQITRQEDGSFRWRCDVEKEYEQRAYKTTMIICGIIAAFILVFGGFLAVMYDDLTSFAIVAGCVAVFLLISLLTCWVLNKLPGTMREIYHMTDEYIETGSGKTRALFSYKRTRKVIVTRKYVELRGRFGGPRVYAPEEDMSFVRGYILSRVPGEAQIRYE
;
A
#
# COMPACT_ATOMS: atom_id res chain seq x y z
N MET A 1 -2.42 21.59 -15.76
CA MET A 1 -3.47 20.56 -15.95
C MET A 1 -4.19 20.40 -14.63
N ALA A 2 -5.47 20.78 -14.57
CA ALA A 2 -6.28 20.64 -13.37
C ALA A 2 -6.60 19.13 -13.19
N THR A 3 -6.02 18.53 -12.17
CA THR A 3 -6.37 17.17 -11.76
C THR A 3 -7.76 17.20 -11.15
N THR A 4 -8.72 16.69 -11.87
CA THR A 4 -10.08 16.47 -11.35
C THR A 4 -10.00 15.61 -10.08
N PRO A 5 -10.68 15.96 -8.99
CA PRO A 5 -10.65 15.17 -7.77
C PRO A 5 -11.19 13.77 -8.05
N PHE A 6 -10.48 12.77 -7.55
CA PHE A 6 -10.83 11.36 -7.65
C PHE A 6 -12.14 11.13 -6.88
N THR A 7 -13.23 10.98 -7.56
CA THR A 7 -14.49 10.57 -6.95
C THR A 7 -14.67 9.07 -7.14
N LEU A 8 -14.87 8.34 -6.05
CA LEU A 8 -15.11 6.87 -6.04
C LEU A 8 -16.30 6.47 -6.93
N TYR A 9 -17.18 7.40 -7.22
CA TYR A 9 -18.38 7.19 -8.04
C TYR A 9 -18.11 7.11 -9.54
N GLU A 10 -16.94 7.55 -10.02
CA GLU A 10 -16.58 7.54 -11.45
C GLU A 10 -15.96 6.20 -11.90
N TYR A 11 -15.76 5.25 -10.99
CA TYR A 11 -15.13 3.99 -11.28
C TYR A 11 -16.10 2.83 -11.11
N PRO A 12 -16.40 2.08 -12.19
CA PRO A 12 -17.28 0.91 -12.12
C PRO A 12 -16.59 -0.26 -11.41
N ASP A 13 -17.38 -1.20 -10.90
CA ASP A 13 -16.88 -2.43 -10.30
C ASP A 13 -16.30 -3.40 -11.35
N GLN A 14 -16.72 -3.24 -12.63
CA GLN A 14 -16.20 -3.99 -13.77
C GLN A 14 -15.22 -3.16 -14.58
N ILE A 15 -14.28 -3.82 -15.27
CA ILE A 15 -13.33 -3.15 -16.15
C ILE A 15 -14.05 -2.50 -17.32
N THR A 16 -13.97 -1.17 -17.39
CA THR A 16 -14.62 -0.40 -18.45
C THR A 16 -13.57 0.31 -19.29
N ARG A 17 -13.67 0.11 -20.62
CA ARG A 17 -12.83 0.83 -21.58
C ARG A 17 -13.37 2.24 -21.76
N GLN A 18 -12.48 3.22 -21.66
CA GLN A 18 -12.79 4.63 -21.90
C GLN A 18 -12.59 5.00 -23.37
N GLU A 19 -13.10 6.17 -23.79
CA GLU A 19 -12.96 6.68 -25.15
C GLU A 19 -11.50 6.91 -25.55
N ASP A 20 -10.63 7.23 -24.58
CA ASP A 20 -9.18 7.39 -24.77
C ASP A 20 -8.40 6.06 -24.88
N GLY A 21 -9.10 4.92 -24.86
CA GLY A 21 -8.53 3.59 -24.90
C GLY A 21 -8.01 3.07 -23.57
N SER A 22 -8.06 3.87 -22.49
CA SER A 22 -7.69 3.45 -21.14
C SER A 22 -8.76 2.56 -20.50
N PHE A 23 -8.38 1.88 -19.41
CA PHE A 23 -9.29 1.03 -18.64
C PHE A 23 -9.41 1.54 -17.22
N ARG A 24 -10.64 1.57 -16.70
CA ARG A 24 -10.93 2.00 -15.34
C ARG A 24 -11.80 0.98 -14.62
N TRP A 25 -11.47 0.72 -13.37
CA TRP A 25 -12.28 -0.13 -12.50
C TRP A 25 -11.93 0.13 -11.03
N ARG A 26 -12.75 -0.40 -10.15
CA ARG A 26 -12.48 -0.48 -8.72
C ARG A 26 -12.56 -1.94 -8.29
N CYS A 27 -11.74 -2.33 -7.35
CA CYS A 27 -11.72 -3.68 -6.81
C CYS A 27 -11.50 -3.67 -5.31
N ASP A 28 -12.13 -4.60 -4.62
CA ASP A 28 -11.89 -4.82 -3.20
C ASP A 28 -10.51 -5.45 -3.01
N VAL A 29 -9.70 -4.82 -2.15
CA VAL A 29 -8.36 -5.32 -1.83
C VAL A 29 -8.46 -6.41 -0.78
N GLU A 30 -7.67 -7.47 -0.94
CA GLU A 30 -7.65 -8.55 0.03
C GLU A 30 -7.26 -8.08 1.44
N LYS A 31 -8.00 -8.57 2.42
CA LYS A 31 -7.74 -8.31 3.85
C LYS A 31 -6.30 -8.64 4.27
N GLU A 32 -5.67 -9.61 3.61
CA GLU A 32 -4.26 -9.96 3.86
C GLU A 32 -3.27 -8.84 3.48
N TYR A 33 -3.59 -8.04 2.46
CA TYR A 33 -2.77 -6.89 2.07
C TYR A 33 -2.85 -5.79 3.12
N GLU A 34 -4.06 -5.49 3.60
CA GLU A 34 -4.28 -4.54 4.70
C GLU A 34 -3.52 -4.97 5.96
N GLN A 35 -3.61 -6.25 6.33
CA GLN A 35 -2.91 -6.80 7.49
C GLN A 35 -1.38 -6.69 7.37
N ARG A 36 -0.82 -6.86 6.18
CA ARG A 36 0.63 -6.66 5.96
C ARG A 36 1.02 -5.20 6.12
N ALA A 37 0.22 -4.26 5.60
CA ALA A 37 0.46 -2.84 5.77
C ALA A 37 0.45 -2.46 7.27
N TYR A 38 -0.54 -2.94 8.02
CA TYR A 38 -0.60 -2.72 9.48
C TYR A 38 0.58 -3.34 10.22
N LYS A 39 0.98 -4.58 9.89
CA LYS A 39 2.17 -5.21 10.49
C LYS A 39 3.44 -4.39 10.24
N THR A 40 3.64 -3.92 9.02
CA THR A 40 4.80 -3.08 8.67
C THR A 40 4.79 -1.78 9.46
N THR A 41 3.64 -1.10 9.56
CA THR A 41 3.49 0.12 10.35
C THR A 41 3.80 -0.13 11.81
N MET A 42 3.31 -1.23 12.39
CA MET A 42 3.59 -1.60 13.79
C MET A 42 5.07 -1.86 14.04
N ILE A 43 5.77 -2.53 13.12
CA ILE A 43 7.21 -2.74 13.23
C ILE A 43 7.96 -1.40 13.23
N ILE A 44 7.61 -0.48 12.32
CA ILE A 44 8.21 0.85 12.26
C ILE A 44 7.96 1.64 13.56
N CYS A 45 6.72 1.65 14.06
CA CYS A 45 6.37 2.28 15.32
C CYS A 45 7.17 1.68 16.51
N GLY A 46 7.33 0.35 16.53
CA GLY A 46 8.13 -0.35 17.53
C GLY A 46 9.61 0.04 17.51
N ILE A 47 10.20 0.14 16.32
CA ILE A 47 11.60 0.57 16.14
C ILE A 47 11.79 2.01 16.62
N ILE A 48 10.88 2.91 16.24
CA ILE A 48 10.94 4.33 16.69
C ILE A 48 10.80 4.41 18.21
N ALA A 49 9.85 3.68 18.79
CA ALA A 49 9.66 3.65 20.25
C ALA A 49 10.91 3.12 20.99
N ALA A 50 11.50 2.03 20.49
CA ALA A 50 12.74 1.49 21.07
C ALA A 50 13.89 2.50 20.98
N PHE A 51 14.04 3.20 19.86
CA PHE A 51 15.04 4.25 19.69
C PHE A 51 14.85 5.39 20.70
N ILE A 52 13.60 5.87 20.88
CA ILE A 52 13.28 6.93 21.85
C ILE A 52 13.61 6.47 23.27
N LEU A 53 13.29 5.24 23.64
CA LEU A 53 13.58 4.71 24.99
C LEU A 53 15.07 4.56 25.25
N VAL A 54 15.84 4.03 24.28
CA VAL A 54 17.29 3.86 24.42
C VAL A 54 17.98 5.22 24.51
N PHE A 55 17.65 6.14 23.61
CA PHE A 55 18.26 7.46 23.59
C PHE A 55 17.83 8.30 24.80
N GLY A 56 16.53 8.26 25.16
CA GLY A 56 16.03 8.92 26.35
C GLY A 56 16.64 8.39 27.65
N GLY A 57 16.82 7.06 27.74
CA GLY A 57 17.50 6.42 28.88
C GLY A 57 18.97 6.83 28.98
N PHE A 58 19.67 6.92 27.84
CA PHE A 58 21.04 7.42 27.81
C PHE A 58 21.13 8.87 28.33
N LEU A 59 20.24 9.74 27.86
CA LEU A 59 20.21 11.13 28.34
C LEU A 59 19.84 11.23 29.82
N ALA A 60 18.90 10.43 30.32
CA ALA A 60 18.52 10.43 31.73
C ALA A 60 19.70 10.07 32.64
N VAL A 61 20.53 9.13 32.21
CA VAL A 61 21.76 8.77 32.97
C VAL A 61 22.79 9.91 32.92
N MET A 62 22.93 10.56 31.74
CA MET A 62 23.87 11.68 31.58
C MET A 62 23.51 12.92 32.39
N TYR A 63 22.23 13.20 32.54
CA TYR A 63 21.73 14.40 33.25
C TYR A 63 21.15 14.12 34.66
N ASP A 64 21.25 12.88 35.11
CA ASP A 64 20.69 12.41 36.42
C ASP A 64 19.19 12.76 36.61
N ASP A 65 18.44 12.73 35.49
CA ASP A 65 17.00 13.07 35.45
C ASP A 65 16.13 11.86 35.13
N LEU A 66 15.97 11.01 36.13
CA LEU A 66 15.14 9.79 36.04
C LEU A 66 13.65 10.11 35.89
N THR A 67 13.21 11.28 36.40
CA THR A 67 11.80 11.68 36.38
C THR A 67 11.34 11.99 34.97
N SER A 68 12.10 12.78 34.20
CA SER A 68 11.81 13.08 32.83
C SER A 68 11.83 11.81 31.94
N PHE A 69 12.74 10.87 32.22
CA PHE A 69 12.74 9.58 31.54
C PHE A 69 11.47 8.76 31.81
N ALA A 70 11.02 8.69 33.06
CA ALA A 70 9.80 7.97 33.41
C ALA A 70 8.56 8.53 32.71
N ILE A 71 8.47 9.86 32.56
CA ILE A 71 7.38 10.51 31.79
C ILE A 71 7.44 10.13 30.32
N VAL A 72 8.62 10.20 29.68
CA VAL A 72 8.81 9.82 28.29
C VAL A 72 8.47 8.34 28.07
N ALA A 73 8.95 7.46 28.95
CA ALA A 73 8.64 6.03 28.87
C ALA A 73 7.13 5.75 29.00
N GLY A 74 6.45 6.46 29.91
CA GLY A 74 4.99 6.39 30.04
C GLY A 74 4.26 6.83 28.80
N CYS A 75 4.65 7.95 28.18
CA CYS A 75 4.08 8.41 26.92
C CYS A 75 4.28 7.41 25.76
N VAL A 76 5.47 6.82 25.65
CA VAL A 76 5.76 5.78 24.64
C VAL A 76 4.91 4.54 24.88
N ALA A 77 4.75 4.10 26.13
CA ALA A 77 3.91 2.95 26.48
C ALA A 77 2.44 3.18 26.09
N VAL A 78 1.89 4.36 26.39
CA VAL A 78 0.52 4.74 26.02
C VAL A 78 0.37 4.78 24.50
N PHE A 79 1.33 5.36 23.79
CA PHE A 79 1.31 5.40 22.32
C PHE A 79 1.31 3.99 21.70
N LEU A 80 2.15 3.09 22.19
CA LEU A 80 2.19 1.70 21.72
C LEU A 80 0.87 0.97 22.03
N LEU A 81 0.28 1.19 23.21
CA LEU A 81 -1.00 0.58 23.58
C LEU A 81 -2.13 1.05 22.66
N ILE A 82 -2.21 2.35 22.38
CA ILE A 82 -3.20 2.91 21.43
C ILE A 82 -2.98 2.33 20.04
N SER A 83 -1.74 2.24 19.57
CA SER A 83 -1.41 1.67 18.26
C SER A 83 -1.81 0.21 18.15
N LEU A 84 -1.56 -0.61 19.20
CA LEU A 84 -1.98 -2.00 19.27
C LEU A 84 -3.50 -2.14 19.26
N LEU A 85 -4.19 -1.32 20.04
CA LEU A 85 -5.66 -1.33 20.11
C LEU A 85 -6.27 -0.96 18.74
N THR A 86 -5.72 0.07 18.10
CA THR A 86 -6.15 0.49 16.76
C THR A 86 -5.96 -0.64 15.75
N CYS A 87 -4.79 -1.29 15.72
CA CYS A 87 -4.56 -2.44 14.87
C CYS A 87 -5.51 -3.61 15.15
N TRP A 88 -5.80 -3.86 16.44
CA TRP A 88 -6.72 -4.92 16.84
C TRP A 88 -8.16 -4.63 16.35
N VAL A 89 -8.63 -3.39 16.51
CA VAL A 89 -9.96 -2.95 16.05
C VAL A 89 -10.04 -3.05 14.52
N LEU A 90 -9.03 -2.53 13.80
CA LEU A 90 -9.00 -2.55 12.33
C LEU A 90 -8.96 -4.00 11.79
N ASN A 91 -8.28 -4.92 12.47
CA ASN A 91 -8.30 -6.34 12.09
C ASN A 91 -9.67 -7.01 12.27
N LYS A 92 -10.51 -6.47 13.17
CA LYS A 92 -11.87 -6.98 13.40
C LYS A 92 -12.90 -6.44 12.41
N LEU A 93 -12.63 -5.27 11.84
CA LEU A 93 -13.50 -4.69 10.82
C LEU A 93 -13.42 -5.50 9.51
N PRO A 94 -14.55 -5.68 8.79
CA PRO A 94 -14.49 -6.26 7.45
C PRO A 94 -13.58 -5.39 6.58
N GLY A 95 -12.65 -6.02 5.85
CA GLY A 95 -11.79 -5.33 4.91
C GLY A 95 -12.65 -4.62 3.86
N THR A 96 -12.58 -3.30 3.82
CA THR A 96 -13.42 -2.45 2.96
C THR A 96 -12.57 -1.48 2.15
N MET A 97 -11.25 -1.69 2.08
CA MET A 97 -10.43 -0.88 1.20
C MET A 97 -10.76 -1.21 -0.26
N ARG A 98 -11.42 -0.29 -0.92
CA ARG A 98 -11.60 -0.31 -2.35
C ARG A 98 -10.47 0.48 -2.99
N GLU A 99 -9.68 -0.19 -3.79
CA GLU A 99 -8.69 0.45 -4.63
C GLU A 99 -9.27 0.72 -6.02
N ILE A 100 -8.87 1.85 -6.57
CA ILE A 100 -9.26 2.33 -7.88
C ILE A 100 -8.06 2.16 -8.79
N TYR A 101 -8.30 1.66 -9.99
CA TYR A 101 -7.29 1.44 -11.00
C TYR A 101 -7.63 2.22 -12.27
N HIS A 102 -6.62 2.89 -12.81
CA HIS A 102 -6.67 3.48 -14.13
C HIS A 102 -5.45 3.01 -14.91
N MET A 103 -5.67 2.22 -15.93
CA MET A 103 -4.64 1.54 -16.71
C MET A 103 -4.61 2.12 -18.12
N THR A 104 -3.45 2.66 -18.50
CA THR A 104 -3.17 3.24 -19.82
C THR A 104 -2.07 2.44 -20.52
N ASP A 105 -1.66 2.84 -21.72
CA ASP A 105 -0.56 2.20 -22.45
C ASP A 105 0.82 2.46 -21.82
N GLU A 106 0.98 3.53 -21.01
CA GLU A 106 2.28 3.93 -20.47
C GLU A 106 2.42 3.70 -18.96
N TYR A 107 1.32 3.73 -18.24
CA TYR A 107 1.33 3.67 -16.78
C TYR A 107 0.05 3.07 -16.23
N ILE A 108 0.14 2.64 -14.99
CA ILE A 108 -1.01 2.35 -14.15
C ILE A 108 -1.08 3.35 -13.00
N GLU A 109 -2.26 3.89 -12.79
CA GLU A 109 -2.58 4.73 -11.66
C GLU A 109 -3.41 3.91 -10.68
N THR A 110 -3.00 3.87 -9.42
CA THR A 110 -3.72 3.21 -8.34
C THR A 110 -4.06 4.22 -7.26
N GLY A 111 -5.14 4.05 -6.57
CA GLY A 111 -5.51 4.97 -5.51
C GLY A 111 -6.57 4.44 -4.56
N SER A 112 -6.55 4.97 -3.36
CA SER A 112 -7.55 4.71 -2.32
C SER A 112 -8.01 6.06 -1.79
N GLY A 113 -9.29 6.39 -1.97
CA GLY A 113 -9.83 7.67 -1.54
C GLY A 113 -9.23 8.87 -2.29
N LYS A 114 -8.48 9.73 -1.59
CA LYS A 114 -7.87 10.95 -2.15
C LYS A 114 -6.41 10.78 -2.61
N THR A 115 -5.80 9.65 -2.33
CA THR A 115 -4.40 9.39 -2.66
C THR A 115 -4.28 8.67 -3.99
N ARG A 116 -3.34 9.12 -4.83
CA ARG A 116 -3.01 8.50 -6.12
C ARG A 116 -1.55 8.12 -6.17
N ALA A 117 -1.26 6.96 -6.71
CA ALA A 117 0.09 6.52 -7.02
C ALA A 117 0.16 6.17 -8.51
N LEU A 118 1.05 6.82 -9.23
CA LEU A 118 1.27 6.60 -10.65
C LEU A 118 2.53 5.76 -10.84
N PHE A 119 2.42 4.65 -11.54
CA PHE A 119 3.52 3.75 -11.79
C PHE A 119 3.67 3.49 -13.29
N SER A 120 4.79 3.92 -13.87
CA SER A 120 5.09 3.69 -15.29
C SER A 120 5.62 2.28 -15.52
N TYR A 121 5.10 1.58 -16.55
CA TYR A 121 5.57 0.24 -16.93
C TYR A 121 7.05 0.19 -17.26
N LYS A 122 7.62 1.27 -17.83
CA LYS A 122 9.06 1.38 -18.15
C LYS A 122 9.96 1.25 -16.92
N ARG A 123 9.45 1.49 -15.71
CA ARG A 123 10.19 1.37 -14.45
C ARG A 123 10.12 -0.02 -13.84
N THR A 124 9.38 -0.93 -14.44
CA THR A 124 9.20 -2.30 -13.93
C THR A 124 10.48 -3.10 -14.14
N ARG A 125 10.98 -3.70 -13.05
CA ARG A 125 12.12 -4.62 -13.05
C ARG A 125 11.70 -6.06 -12.84
N LYS A 126 10.59 -6.25 -12.11
CA LYS A 126 10.05 -7.56 -11.78
C LYS A 126 8.53 -7.51 -11.77
N VAL A 127 7.92 -8.53 -12.33
CA VAL A 127 6.48 -8.75 -12.28
C VAL A 127 6.22 -10.06 -11.54
N ILE A 128 5.36 -10.02 -10.55
CA ILE A 128 4.89 -11.23 -9.86
C ILE A 128 3.43 -11.43 -10.27
N VAL A 129 3.16 -12.54 -10.91
CA VAL A 129 1.83 -12.91 -11.37
C VAL A 129 1.28 -13.97 -10.46
N THR A 130 0.21 -13.66 -9.75
CA THR A 130 -0.51 -14.60 -8.91
C THR A 130 -1.91 -14.87 -9.49
N ARG A 131 -2.66 -15.77 -8.88
CA ARG A 131 -4.04 -16.02 -9.31
C ARG A 131 -4.95 -14.81 -9.08
N LYS A 132 -4.65 -13.97 -8.08
CA LYS A 132 -5.55 -12.91 -7.60
C LYS A 132 -5.09 -11.49 -7.94
N TYR A 133 -3.82 -11.29 -8.22
CA TYR A 133 -3.26 -9.96 -8.54
C TYR A 133 -2.00 -10.06 -9.40
N VAL A 134 -1.63 -8.94 -10.00
CA VAL A 134 -0.33 -8.72 -10.65
C VAL A 134 0.43 -7.67 -9.84
N GLU A 135 1.62 -8.00 -9.35
CA GLU A 135 2.47 -7.06 -8.64
C GLU A 135 3.59 -6.56 -9.55
N LEU A 136 3.64 -5.24 -9.74
CA LEU A 136 4.71 -4.57 -10.48
C LEU A 136 5.75 -4.07 -9.49
N ARG A 137 7.01 -4.44 -9.67
CA ARG A 137 8.11 -4.00 -8.80
C ARG A 137 9.15 -3.22 -9.59
N GLY A 138 9.32 -1.96 -9.23
CA GLY A 138 10.44 -1.10 -9.63
C GLY A 138 11.57 -1.13 -8.60
N ARG A 139 12.44 -0.11 -8.64
CA ARG A 139 13.56 0.03 -7.68
C ARG A 139 13.09 0.22 -6.23
N PHE A 140 11.99 0.93 -6.03
CA PHE A 140 11.46 1.33 -4.72
C PHE A 140 10.11 0.69 -4.39
N GLY A 141 9.80 -0.47 -4.99
CA GLY A 141 8.50 -1.11 -4.89
C GLY A 141 7.60 -0.77 -6.08
N GLY A 142 6.31 -1.06 -5.96
CA GLY A 142 5.32 -0.78 -6.99
C GLY A 142 3.94 -1.32 -6.59
N PRO A 143 2.93 -1.07 -7.42
CA PRO A 143 1.56 -1.41 -7.09
C PRO A 143 1.27 -2.92 -7.24
N ARG A 144 0.29 -3.36 -6.49
CA ARG A 144 -0.45 -4.59 -6.76
C ARG A 144 -1.74 -4.23 -7.46
N VAL A 145 -2.00 -4.91 -8.54
CA VAL A 145 -3.17 -4.69 -9.38
C VAL A 145 -4.13 -5.85 -9.19
N TYR A 146 -5.27 -5.56 -8.59
CA TYR A 146 -6.36 -6.51 -8.41
C TYR A 146 -7.42 -6.27 -9.47
N ALA A 147 -8.08 -7.32 -9.89
CA ALA A 147 -9.21 -7.25 -10.80
C ALA A 147 -10.22 -8.35 -10.44
N PRO A 148 -11.48 -8.25 -10.91
CA PRO A 148 -12.43 -9.35 -10.85
C PRO A 148 -11.82 -10.64 -11.44
N GLU A 149 -12.19 -11.80 -10.91
CA GLU A 149 -11.57 -13.09 -11.30
C GLU A 149 -11.72 -13.36 -12.81
N GLU A 150 -12.86 -13.00 -13.37
CA GLU A 150 -13.17 -13.11 -14.81
C GLU A 150 -12.28 -12.24 -15.70
N ASP A 151 -11.87 -11.05 -15.21
CA ASP A 151 -11.08 -10.06 -15.95
C ASP A 151 -9.57 -10.17 -15.67
N MET A 152 -9.16 -10.97 -14.70
CA MET A 152 -7.75 -11.06 -14.29
C MET A 152 -6.84 -11.55 -15.41
N SER A 153 -7.32 -12.43 -16.29
CA SER A 153 -6.56 -12.91 -17.44
C SER A 153 -6.26 -11.78 -18.44
N PHE A 154 -7.24 -10.91 -18.68
CA PHE A 154 -7.10 -9.71 -19.51
C PHE A 154 -6.08 -8.73 -18.91
N VAL A 155 -6.20 -8.41 -17.61
CA VAL A 155 -5.29 -7.48 -16.93
C VAL A 155 -3.85 -7.99 -16.96
N ARG A 156 -3.63 -9.29 -16.75
CA ARG A 156 -2.30 -9.92 -16.87
C ARG A 156 -1.73 -9.75 -18.28
N GLY A 157 -2.48 -10.13 -19.30
CA GLY A 157 -2.04 -10.02 -20.70
C GLY A 157 -1.71 -8.57 -21.07
N TYR A 158 -2.56 -7.64 -20.65
CA TYR A 158 -2.37 -6.22 -20.90
C TYR A 158 -1.09 -5.67 -20.26
N ILE A 159 -0.87 -5.95 -18.96
CA ILE A 159 0.32 -5.51 -18.23
C ILE A 159 1.57 -6.15 -18.83
N LEU A 160 1.57 -7.47 -19.06
CA LEU A 160 2.75 -8.18 -19.56
C LEU A 160 3.18 -7.73 -20.95
N SER A 161 2.24 -7.27 -21.79
CA SER A 161 2.57 -6.73 -23.11
C SER A 161 3.22 -5.34 -23.09
N ARG A 162 3.22 -4.64 -21.94
CA ARG A 162 3.71 -3.25 -21.80
C ARG A 162 4.92 -3.11 -20.90
N VAL A 163 5.22 -4.11 -20.09
CA VAL A 163 6.45 -4.12 -19.28
C VAL A 163 7.67 -4.36 -20.18
N PRO A 164 8.85 -3.81 -19.82
CA PRO A 164 10.09 -4.06 -20.58
C PRO A 164 10.39 -5.56 -20.68
N GLY A 165 10.88 -6.01 -21.85
CA GLY A 165 11.25 -7.40 -22.07
C GLY A 165 12.35 -7.93 -21.12
N GLU A 166 13.10 -7.01 -20.51
CA GLU A 166 14.14 -7.30 -19.50
C GLU A 166 13.56 -7.56 -18.10
N ALA A 167 12.27 -7.27 -17.89
CA ALA A 167 11.63 -7.45 -16.58
C ALA A 167 11.54 -8.95 -16.24
N GLN A 168 11.95 -9.30 -15.03
CA GLN A 168 11.82 -10.68 -14.54
C GLN A 168 10.35 -10.99 -14.25
N ILE A 169 9.80 -12.01 -14.91
CA ILE A 169 8.43 -12.46 -14.67
C ILE A 169 8.48 -13.70 -13.78
N ARG A 170 7.74 -13.68 -12.67
CA ARG A 170 7.59 -14.80 -11.74
C ARG A 170 6.11 -15.13 -11.57
N TYR A 171 5.76 -16.39 -11.69
CA TYR A 171 4.42 -16.94 -11.45
C TYR A 171 4.39 -17.60 -10.06
N GLU A 172 3.38 -17.26 -9.24
CA GLU A 172 3.17 -17.79 -7.87
C GLU A 172 1.75 -18.35 -7.71
#